data_d6837208cc1c60bb363252e0d2ed88c8
#
_entry.id   d6837208cc1c60bb363252e0d2ed88c8
#
_cell.length_a   1.000
_cell.length_b   1.000
_cell.length_c   1.000
_cell.angle_alpha   90.00
_cell.angle_beta   90.00
_cell.angle_gamma   90.00
#
_symmetry.space_group_name_H-M   'P 1'
#
loop_
_entity.id
_entity.type
_entity.pdbx_description
1 polymer ?
#
loop_
_entity_poly.entity_id
_entity_poly.type
_entity_poly.pdbx_seq_one_letter_code
_entity_poly.pdbx_strand_id
1 'polypeptide(L)'
;MPKKFALRVSQIILCALFVCALEGNVAFAQESEQKPVLDEVKAHYTKYEFRIPMRDGVHLFTAVYVPKDAGAGKTYPFLIQRTPYSVGPYGADNYRKHLGPAAVFEKDGFIFVYQDVRGRWQSEGTFVEMTPHKDLKKSAKDVDESTDAYDTIDWLVKNVAGNNGKAGLYGISYPGFFVAASMIDSHAALKACSPQAPVVDLYMGDDAYHNGAFMLDANFDFYTFFYPQKEPQFPTHRPPFDFGTNDAYDFYLRLGPISNAKTRYLKDTNFYWDNQAEHPTYDDFWKSRNIAAHLKNVKCAVMTVGGLFDAEDIMGPYRVFRAVGESNPGTPNVLVEGPWFHGGWAAPGGGDHLGAVSFAAKNSDYFNEEILLPFFREYLKDGGDAKLSKITIFETGTNVWRRYDSWPPRNAEQRKLYFGANGKLSFDAPKESGFDEYVSDPARPVPFVETFENEVPREYMTADQRFASKRPDVLVYETPPLEEDITVAGEVAPRLWVSSSGTDSDFNVKLIDVYPMKFPDPEPNPKELHMGGYQQLVRGEPFRAKYRQSFEKPEALTPNQPTAINFSLPSVNHTFRRGHRIMVQIQSTWFPLVDRNPQKFVDISKATEADFQKVTERVYRGGTQASNLVLPVLK
;
A
#
# COMPACT_ATOMS: atom_id res chain seq x y z
N MET A 1 -42.14 -47.69 40.05
CA MET A 1 -43.24 -47.02 40.82
C MET A 1 -42.95 -45.55 40.94
N PRO A 2 -43.95 -44.76 40.86
CA PRO A 2 -43.98 -43.54 40.02
C PRO A 2 -44.12 -42.24 40.85
N LYS A 3 -44.06 -41.11 40.18
CA LYS A 3 -44.98 -39.95 40.16
C LYS A 3 -44.17 -38.70 39.89
N LYS A 4 -44.27 -38.05 38.75
CA LYS A 4 -45.35 -37.13 38.28
C LYS A 4 -45.36 -35.80 39.06
N PHE A 5 -45.24 -34.72 38.35
CA PHE A 5 -46.14 -33.60 37.99
C PHE A 5 -45.33 -32.30 37.99
N ALA A 6 -45.26 -31.58 37.01
CA ALA A 6 -46.16 -30.82 36.09
C ALA A 6 -46.10 -29.32 36.39
N LEU A 7 -45.70 -28.57 35.37
CA LEU A 7 -46.43 -27.45 34.69
C LEU A 7 -47.11 -26.36 35.53
N ARG A 8 -46.79 -25.11 35.18
CA ARG A 8 -47.69 -23.96 34.88
C ARG A 8 -46.84 -22.72 34.65
N VAL A 9 -46.76 -22.13 33.50
CA VAL A 9 -47.66 -21.36 32.64
C VAL A 9 -48.27 -20.10 33.29
N SER A 10 -47.90 -18.98 32.66
CA SER A 10 -48.59 -17.69 32.49
C SER A 10 -49.06 -16.87 33.71
N GLN A 11 -48.72 -15.59 33.64
CA GLN A 11 -49.71 -14.53 33.42
C GLN A 11 -49.13 -13.13 33.26
N ILE A 12 -49.52 -12.49 32.22
CA ILE A 12 -49.63 -11.09 31.87
C ILE A 12 -50.57 -10.35 32.84
N ILE A 13 -50.27 -9.09 33.17
CA ILE A 13 -51.18 -7.98 33.53
C ILE A 13 -50.28 -6.74 33.65
N LEU A 14 -50.28 -5.74 32.80
CA LEU A 14 -51.18 -4.66 32.43
C LEU A 14 -51.59 -3.70 33.58
N CYS A 15 -51.45 -2.42 33.28
CA CYS A 15 -51.99 -1.20 33.92
C CYS A 15 -50.97 -0.36 34.66
N ALA A 16 -50.90 0.93 34.58
CA ALA A 16 -51.67 1.98 33.83
C ALA A 16 -50.94 3.32 34.07
N LEU A 17 -50.96 4.16 33.11
CA LEU A 17 -51.03 5.64 33.08
C LEU A 17 -50.75 6.41 34.40
N PHE A 18 -49.70 7.23 34.36
CA PHE A 18 -49.74 8.54 35.01
C PHE A 18 -49.23 9.61 34.05
N VAL A 19 -50.18 10.45 33.61
CA VAL A 19 -49.97 11.68 32.86
C VAL A 19 -49.49 12.73 33.84
N CYS A 20 -48.29 13.32 33.60
CA CYS A 20 -47.97 14.67 34.05
C CYS A 20 -47.30 15.41 32.92
N ALA A 21 -48.04 16.38 32.41
CA ALA A 21 -47.56 17.36 31.46
C ALA A 21 -46.47 18.21 32.07
N LEU A 22 -45.34 18.29 31.37
CA LEU A 22 -44.38 19.39 31.46
C LEU A 22 -43.97 19.75 30.04
N GLU A 23 -44.43 20.91 29.63
CA GLU A 23 -44.04 21.57 28.39
C GLU A 23 -42.54 21.83 28.45
N GLY A 24 -41.81 21.19 27.60
CA GLY A 24 -40.39 21.41 27.37
C GLY A 24 -40.10 21.36 25.88
N ASN A 25 -39.74 22.49 25.31
CA ASN A 25 -39.42 22.75 23.92
C ASN A 25 -38.69 21.58 23.23
N VAL A 26 -39.40 20.91 22.33
CA VAL A 26 -38.78 20.04 21.31
C VAL A 26 -38.27 20.98 20.23
N ALA A 27 -36.96 21.29 20.32
CA ALA A 27 -36.25 21.84 19.19
C ALA A 27 -36.29 20.79 18.07
N PHE A 28 -37.12 21.03 17.08
CA PHE A 28 -36.99 20.35 15.79
C PHE A 28 -35.59 20.64 15.26
N ALA A 29 -34.69 19.66 15.38
CA ALA A 29 -33.52 19.64 14.54
C ALA A 29 -34.05 19.60 13.10
N GLN A 30 -33.86 20.68 12.36
CA GLN A 30 -33.99 20.67 10.92
C GLN A 30 -32.98 19.60 10.43
N GLU A 31 -33.49 18.43 10.06
CA GLU A 31 -32.78 17.57 9.11
C GLU A 31 -32.56 18.43 7.87
N SER A 32 -31.35 18.89 7.69
CA SER A 32 -30.91 19.42 6.42
C SER A 32 -31.13 18.27 5.43
N GLU A 33 -32.14 18.39 4.55
CA GLU A 33 -32.26 17.57 3.37
C GLU A 33 -30.93 17.69 2.59
N GLN A 34 -30.03 16.75 2.84
CA GLN A 34 -28.89 16.54 1.95
C GLN A 34 -29.51 16.06 0.64
N LYS A 35 -29.60 16.98 -0.34
CA LYS A 35 -29.90 16.60 -1.72
C LYS A 35 -29.03 15.40 -2.09
N PRO A 36 -29.56 14.36 -2.71
CA PRO A 36 -28.77 13.22 -3.10
C PRO A 36 -27.58 13.68 -3.95
N VAL A 37 -26.37 13.34 -3.54
CA VAL A 37 -25.08 13.70 -4.19
C VAL A 37 -25.05 13.33 -5.68
N LEU A 38 -25.84 12.34 -6.13
CA LEU A 38 -26.06 11.96 -7.53
C LEU A 38 -26.63 13.10 -8.38
N ASP A 39 -27.42 14.00 -7.79
CA ASP A 39 -28.03 15.11 -8.53
C ASP A 39 -27.03 16.23 -8.83
N GLU A 40 -25.96 16.40 -8.03
CA GLU A 40 -24.96 17.44 -8.27
C GLU A 40 -24.11 17.15 -9.50
N VAL A 41 -23.56 15.94 -9.66
CA VAL A 41 -22.76 15.58 -10.85
C VAL A 41 -23.64 15.70 -12.11
N LYS A 42 -24.86 15.17 -12.07
CA LYS A 42 -25.81 15.24 -13.20
C LYS A 42 -26.26 16.68 -13.50
N ALA A 43 -26.31 17.55 -12.51
CA ALA A 43 -26.64 18.97 -12.72
C ALA A 43 -25.55 19.70 -13.51
N HIS A 44 -24.27 19.39 -13.28
CA HIS A 44 -23.14 20.15 -13.82
C HIS A 44 -22.40 19.49 -14.99
N TYR A 45 -22.57 18.17 -15.18
CA TYR A 45 -21.87 17.40 -16.21
C TYR A 45 -22.83 16.63 -17.11
N THR A 46 -22.41 16.43 -18.37
CA THR A 46 -23.03 15.49 -19.31
C THR A 46 -22.10 14.29 -19.48
N LYS A 47 -22.65 13.10 -19.30
CA LYS A 47 -21.91 11.85 -19.48
C LYS A 47 -22.04 11.34 -20.91
N TYR A 48 -20.93 10.92 -21.48
CA TYR A 48 -20.84 10.21 -22.74
C TYR A 48 -20.11 8.90 -22.55
N GLU A 49 -20.42 7.90 -23.36
CA GLU A 49 -19.72 6.62 -23.39
C GLU A 49 -19.23 6.34 -24.82
N PHE A 50 -17.94 6.01 -24.93
CA PHE A 50 -17.28 5.77 -26.21
C PHE A 50 -16.59 4.41 -26.21
N ARG A 51 -16.43 3.84 -27.40
CA ARG A 51 -15.52 2.74 -27.67
C ARG A 51 -14.40 3.30 -28.53
N ILE A 52 -13.31 3.68 -27.87
CA ILE A 52 -12.18 4.36 -28.52
C ILE A 52 -11.33 3.32 -29.26
N PRO A 53 -11.12 3.46 -30.60
CA PRO A 53 -10.31 2.54 -31.36
C PRO A 53 -8.83 2.74 -31.05
N MET A 54 -8.14 1.65 -30.76
CA MET A 54 -6.68 1.59 -30.64
C MET A 54 -6.06 1.27 -32.01
N ARG A 55 -4.77 1.55 -32.19
CA ARG A 55 -4.03 1.36 -33.43
C ARG A 55 -4.04 -0.06 -34.00
N ASP A 56 -4.29 -1.06 -33.17
CA ASP A 56 -4.41 -2.47 -33.55
C ASP A 56 -5.84 -2.93 -33.85
N GLY A 57 -6.80 -1.99 -33.77
CA GLY A 57 -8.22 -2.23 -34.06
C GLY A 57 -9.05 -2.68 -32.84
N VAL A 58 -8.46 -2.84 -31.67
CA VAL A 58 -9.17 -3.10 -30.41
C VAL A 58 -9.85 -1.82 -29.93
N HIS A 59 -11.04 -1.93 -29.30
CA HIS A 59 -11.77 -0.78 -28.78
C HIS A 59 -11.79 -0.79 -27.25
N LEU A 60 -11.42 0.34 -26.63
CA LEU A 60 -11.45 0.51 -25.20
C LEU A 60 -12.67 1.33 -24.76
N PHE A 61 -13.42 0.79 -23.80
CA PHE A 61 -14.59 1.46 -23.24
C PHE A 61 -14.16 2.65 -22.38
N THR A 62 -14.75 3.81 -22.67
CA THR A 62 -14.37 5.07 -22.04
C THR A 62 -15.60 5.90 -21.70
N ALA A 63 -15.80 6.20 -20.41
CA ALA A 63 -16.82 7.13 -19.94
C ALA A 63 -16.21 8.53 -19.80
N VAL A 64 -16.86 9.54 -20.39
CA VAL A 64 -16.41 10.93 -20.42
C VAL A 64 -17.47 11.84 -19.84
N TYR A 65 -17.11 12.61 -18.83
CA TYR A 65 -17.98 13.59 -18.18
C TYR A 65 -17.52 15.00 -18.57
N VAL A 66 -18.33 15.69 -19.37
CA VAL A 66 -18.04 17.03 -19.91
C VAL A 66 -18.84 18.06 -19.12
N PRO A 67 -18.23 19.15 -18.58
CA PRO A 67 -18.99 20.24 -17.99
C PRO A 67 -20.03 20.80 -18.95
N LYS A 68 -21.25 21.04 -18.49
CA LYS A 68 -22.38 21.51 -19.35
C LYS A 68 -22.16 22.89 -19.94
N ASP A 69 -21.30 23.68 -19.32
CA ASP A 69 -20.91 25.01 -19.79
C ASP A 69 -19.66 24.99 -20.70
N ALA A 70 -19.15 23.81 -21.05
CA ALA A 70 -18.07 23.67 -22.03
C ALA A 70 -18.56 24.01 -23.45
N GLY A 71 -17.79 24.83 -24.19
CA GLY A 71 -18.16 25.24 -25.56
C GLY A 71 -17.37 26.45 -26.03
N ALA A 72 -17.96 27.22 -26.97
CA ALA A 72 -17.31 28.40 -27.54
C ALA A 72 -17.06 29.46 -26.44
N GLY A 73 -15.83 29.59 -26.00
CA GLY A 73 -15.39 30.56 -24.98
C GLY A 73 -15.02 29.96 -23.63
N LYS A 74 -15.35 28.69 -23.35
CA LYS A 74 -14.92 28.02 -22.13
C LYS A 74 -14.51 26.58 -22.40
N THR A 75 -13.22 26.30 -22.25
CA THR A 75 -12.64 24.98 -22.48
C THR A 75 -12.01 24.41 -21.21
N TYR A 76 -11.92 23.08 -21.15
CA TYR A 76 -11.45 22.37 -19.97
C TYR A 76 -10.37 21.34 -20.36
N PRO A 77 -9.37 21.10 -19.48
CA PRO A 77 -8.43 20.01 -19.69
C PRO A 77 -9.08 18.65 -19.35
N PHE A 78 -8.54 17.60 -19.96
CA PHE A 78 -8.86 16.24 -19.55
C PHE A 78 -8.15 15.86 -18.27
N LEU A 79 -8.86 15.16 -17.36
CA LEU A 79 -8.29 14.46 -16.23
C LEU A 79 -8.71 12.99 -16.30
N ILE A 80 -7.74 12.11 -16.57
CA ILE A 80 -7.95 10.72 -17.01
C ILE A 80 -7.55 9.74 -15.92
N GLN A 81 -8.39 8.74 -15.70
CA GLN A 81 -8.08 7.54 -14.92
C GLN A 81 -8.29 6.30 -15.78
N ARG A 82 -7.27 5.44 -15.88
CA ARG A 82 -7.32 4.12 -16.50
C ARG A 82 -7.30 3.05 -15.41
N THR A 83 -8.17 2.05 -15.47
CA THR A 83 -8.34 1.11 -14.37
C THR A 83 -8.72 -0.30 -14.83
N PRO A 84 -8.27 -1.36 -14.15
CA PRO A 84 -8.73 -2.72 -14.37
C PRO A 84 -9.95 -3.08 -13.52
N TYR A 85 -10.39 -2.16 -12.63
CA TYR A 85 -11.40 -2.42 -11.59
C TYR A 85 -12.83 -2.02 -11.95
N SER A 86 -13.10 -1.66 -13.21
CA SER A 86 -14.38 -1.15 -13.72
C SER A 86 -14.56 0.36 -13.56
N VAL A 87 -14.99 0.99 -14.66
CA VAL A 87 -15.32 2.42 -14.69
C VAL A 87 -16.80 2.69 -14.43
N GLY A 88 -17.54 1.68 -14.03
CA GLY A 88 -18.97 1.83 -13.69
C GLY A 88 -19.32 3.07 -12.86
N PRO A 89 -20.60 3.45 -12.88
CA PRO A 89 -21.74 2.78 -13.50
C PRO A 89 -21.76 2.95 -15.03
N TYR A 90 -22.16 1.90 -15.75
CA TYR A 90 -22.32 1.89 -17.20
C TYR A 90 -23.72 2.37 -17.59
N GLY A 91 -23.84 2.92 -18.81
CA GLY A 91 -25.06 3.55 -19.36
C GLY A 91 -25.00 5.06 -19.22
N ALA A 92 -25.34 5.77 -20.32
CA ALA A 92 -25.21 7.23 -20.42
C ALA A 92 -26.02 8.00 -19.34
N ASP A 93 -27.11 7.42 -18.84
CA ASP A 93 -27.94 8.02 -17.79
C ASP A 93 -27.52 7.68 -16.36
N ASN A 94 -26.55 6.76 -16.20
CA ASN A 94 -26.04 6.33 -14.91
C ASN A 94 -24.77 7.10 -14.57
N TYR A 95 -24.81 7.93 -13.53
CA TYR A 95 -23.72 8.83 -13.16
C TYR A 95 -22.96 8.32 -11.93
N ARG A 96 -21.66 8.61 -11.87
CA ARG A 96 -20.85 8.45 -10.65
C ARG A 96 -21.31 9.45 -9.59
N LYS A 97 -21.14 9.11 -8.32
CA LYS A 97 -21.47 10.00 -7.21
C LYS A 97 -20.46 11.16 -7.11
N HIS A 98 -19.21 10.91 -7.46
CA HIS A 98 -18.11 11.88 -7.42
C HIS A 98 -17.24 11.72 -8.64
N LEU A 99 -16.62 12.83 -9.08
CA LEU A 99 -15.70 12.88 -10.19
C LEU A 99 -14.31 13.33 -9.74
N GLY A 100 -13.27 12.79 -10.39
CA GLY A 100 -11.89 13.13 -10.12
C GLY A 100 -11.33 12.58 -8.80
N PRO A 101 -10.16 13.04 -8.39
CA PRO A 101 -9.49 12.60 -7.17
C PRO A 101 -10.20 13.02 -5.87
N ALA A 102 -10.82 14.21 -5.87
CA ALA A 102 -11.52 14.80 -4.73
C ALA A 102 -12.54 15.84 -5.19
N ALA A 103 -13.48 16.21 -4.32
CA ALA A 103 -14.57 17.16 -4.62
C ALA A 103 -14.10 18.55 -5.10
N VAL A 104 -12.91 18.97 -4.70
CA VAL A 104 -12.32 20.25 -5.15
C VAL A 104 -12.04 20.26 -6.65
N PHE A 105 -11.79 19.09 -7.27
CA PHE A 105 -11.59 18.97 -8.71
C PHE A 105 -12.90 19.12 -9.51
N GLU A 106 -14.03 18.62 -8.98
CA GLU A 106 -15.34 18.82 -9.60
C GLU A 106 -15.68 20.31 -9.67
N LYS A 107 -15.46 21.04 -8.56
CA LYS A 107 -15.69 22.49 -8.46
C LYS A 107 -14.78 23.31 -9.36
N ASP A 108 -13.53 22.86 -9.51
CA ASP A 108 -12.53 23.54 -10.35
C ASP A 108 -12.79 23.35 -11.85
N GLY A 109 -13.44 22.26 -12.23
CA GLY A 109 -13.87 21.95 -13.60
C GLY A 109 -12.78 21.32 -14.45
N PHE A 110 -13.02 20.06 -14.86
CA PHE A 110 -12.23 19.26 -15.79
C PHE A 110 -13.19 18.44 -16.67
N ILE A 111 -12.73 17.97 -17.80
CA ILE A 111 -13.38 16.86 -18.51
C ILE A 111 -12.83 15.59 -17.88
N PHE A 112 -13.65 14.90 -17.07
CA PHE A 112 -13.22 13.67 -16.42
C PHE A 112 -13.41 12.48 -17.33
N VAL A 113 -12.37 11.66 -17.42
CA VAL A 113 -12.32 10.48 -18.29
C VAL A 113 -11.98 9.25 -17.49
N TYR A 114 -12.78 8.20 -17.62
CA TYR A 114 -12.58 6.91 -16.99
C TYR A 114 -12.56 5.84 -18.07
N GLN A 115 -11.47 5.05 -18.13
CA GLN A 115 -11.29 4.03 -19.15
C GLN A 115 -11.07 2.66 -18.51
N ASP A 116 -11.89 1.67 -18.92
CA ASP A 116 -11.56 0.27 -18.71
C ASP A 116 -10.33 -0.06 -19.54
N VAL A 117 -9.28 -0.61 -18.92
CA VAL A 117 -8.07 -1.00 -19.65
C VAL A 117 -8.33 -2.21 -20.54
N ARG A 118 -7.46 -2.45 -21.49
CA ARG A 118 -7.49 -3.55 -22.46
C ARG A 118 -7.82 -4.89 -21.78
N GLY A 119 -8.82 -5.62 -22.31
CA GLY A 119 -9.24 -6.93 -21.83
C GLY A 119 -9.91 -6.94 -20.45
N ARG A 120 -10.34 -5.77 -19.96
CA ARG A 120 -11.11 -5.66 -18.71
C ARG A 120 -12.48 -5.06 -18.99
N TRP A 121 -13.49 -5.59 -18.30
CA TRP A 121 -14.89 -5.18 -18.29
C TRP A 121 -15.48 -4.97 -19.67
N GLN A 122 -15.75 -3.75 -20.08
CA GLN A 122 -16.35 -3.46 -21.41
C GLN A 122 -15.32 -3.18 -22.51
N SER A 123 -14.01 -3.25 -22.20
CA SER A 123 -12.95 -3.11 -23.18
C SER A 123 -12.61 -4.45 -23.84
N GLU A 124 -12.32 -4.39 -25.13
CA GLU A 124 -11.87 -5.53 -25.94
C GLU A 124 -10.39 -5.85 -25.70
N GLY A 125 -9.91 -6.92 -26.32
CA GLY A 125 -8.53 -7.39 -26.26
C GLY A 125 -8.27 -8.35 -25.09
N THR A 126 -6.99 -8.57 -24.81
CA THR A 126 -6.53 -9.47 -23.74
C THR A 126 -5.82 -8.68 -22.67
N PHE A 127 -6.23 -8.84 -21.42
CA PHE A 127 -5.54 -8.26 -20.27
C PHE A 127 -4.29 -9.06 -19.95
N VAL A 128 -3.18 -8.36 -19.80
CA VAL A 128 -1.92 -8.90 -19.27
C VAL A 128 -1.61 -8.17 -17.96
N GLU A 129 -1.46 -8.93 -16.91
CA GLU A 129 -1.14 -8.36 -15.60
C GLU A 129 0.21 -7.66 -15.62
N MET A 130 0.25 -6.40 -15.16
CA MET A 130 1.44 -5.54 -15.23
C MET A 130 2.11 -5.61 -16.62
N THR A 131 1.34 -5.27 -17.65
CA THR A 131 1.74 -5.40 -19.07
C THR A 131 3.19 -5.00 -19.29
N PRO A 132 4.07 -5.92 -19.74
CA PRO A 132 5.46 -5.60 -20.05
C PRO A 132 5.56 -4.48 -21.08
N HIS A 133 6.36 -3.46 -20.79
CA HIS A 133 6.63 -2.39 -21.74
C HIS A 133 7.47 -2.89 -22.92
N LYS A 134 7.14 -2.44 -24.12
CA LYS A 134 7.90 -2.74 -25.34
C LYS A 134 8.73 -1.53 -25.74
N ASP A 135 10.04 -1.56 -25.48
CA ASP A 135 10.96 -0.47 -25.86
C ASP A 135 11.00 -0.24 -27.37
N LEU A 136 10.82 -1.30 -28.16
CA LEU A 136 10.82 -1.23 -29.63
C LEU A 136 9.44 -1.66 -30.18
N LYS A 137 8.73 -0.73 -30.76
CA LYS A 137 7.46 -0.95 -31.45
C LYS A 137 7.68 -0.97 -32.96
N LYS A 138 7.66 -2.17 -33.55
CA LYS A 138 7.96 -2.38 -34.99
C LYS A 138 6.72 -2.30 -35.86
N SER A 139 5.54 -2.40 -35.30
CA SER A 139 4.27 -2.39 -36.01
C SER A 139 3.13 -1.86 -35.15
N ALA A 140 1.98 -1.58 -35.76
CA ALA A 140 0.76 -1.23 -35.01
C ALA A 140 0.24 -2.35 -34.09
N LYS A 141 0.74 -3.59 -34.23
CA LYS A 141 0.40 -4.71 -33.36
C LYS A 141 1.27 -4.78 -32.10
N ASP A 142 2.34 -3.98 -32.02
CA ASP A 142 3.18 -3.90 -30.85
C ASP A 142 2.59 -2.90 -29.87
N VAL A 143 1.53 -3.33 -29.19
CA VAL A 143 0.79 -2.52 -28.24
C VAL A 143 1.21 -2.81 -26.81
N ASP A 144 1.13 -1.80 -25.95
CA ASP A 144 1.29 -1.82 -24.51
C ASP A 144 0.49 -0.66 -23.89
N GLU A 145 0.60 -0.44 -22.57
CA GLU A 145 -0.16 0.60 -21.89
C GLU A 145 0.18 2.01 -22.34
N SER A 146 1.43 2.25 -22.79
CA SER A 146 1.83 3.56 -23.33
C SER A 146 1.16 3.86 -24.66
N THR A 147 1.01 2.87 -25.52
CA THR A 147 0.34 3.03 -26.83
C THR A 147 -1.16 3.20 -26.67
N ASP A 148 -1.79 2.46 -25.76
CA ASP A 148 -3.23 2.59 -25.50
C ASP A 148 -3.58 3.97 -24.91
N ALA A 149 -2.73 4.49 -24.02
CA ALA A 149 -2.89 5.84 -23.49
C ALA A 149 -2.69 6.91 -24.57
N TYR A 150 -1.68 6.73 -25.44
CA TYR A 150 -1.42 7.63 -26.57
C TYR A 150 -2.64 7.73 -27.49
N ASP A 151 -3.15 6.58 -27.95
CA ASP A 151 -4.28 6.52 -28.88
C ASP A 151 -5.56 7.08 -28.23
N THR A 152 -5.76 6.80 -26.95
CA THR A 152 -6.88 7.36 -26.17
C THR A 152 -6.84 8.88 -26.12
N ILE A 153 -5.68 9.47 -25.79
CA ILE A 153 -5.53 10.93 -25.68
C ILE A 153 -5.68 11.58 -27.06
N ASP A 154 -5.08 11.01 -28.11
CA ASP A 154 -5.20 11.49 -29.47
C ASP A 154 -6.67 11.54 -29.93
N TRP A 155 -7.41 10.48 -29.64
CA TRP A 155 -8.83 10.41 -29.97
C TRP A 155 -9.65 11.44 -29.17
N LEU A 156 -9.42 11.57 -27.87
CA LEU A 156 -10.15 12.50 -27.00
C LEU A 156 -9.98 13.96 -27.45
N VAL A 157 -8.74 14.36 -27.72
CA VAL A 157 -8.44 15.74 -28.17
C VAL A 157 -9.15 16.07 -29.48
N LYS A 158 -9.28 15.10 -30.40
CA LYS A 158 -9.90 15.30 -31.70
C LYS A 158 -11.43 15.24 -31.68
N ASN A 159 -12.03 14.47 -30.76
CA ASN A 159 -13.44 14.11 -30.86
C ASN A 159 -14.32 14.64 -29.72
N VAL A 160 -13.77 15.06 -28.59
CA VAL A 160 -14.55 15.59 -27.47
C VAL A 160 -14.53 17.13 -27.53
N ALA A 161 -15.68 17.74 -27.76
CA ALA A 161 -15.80 19.19 -27.83
C ALA A 161 -15.58 19.84 -26.44
N GLY A 162 -15.15 21.11 -26.44
CA GLY A 162 -14.94 21.88 -25.22
C GLY A 162 -13.65 21.56 -24.46
N ASN A 163 -12.72 20.77 -25.06
CA ASN A 163 -11.41 20.56 -24.50
C ASN A 163 -10.42 21.69 -24.86
N ASN A 164 -9.39 21.87 -24.03
CA ASN A 164 -8.33 22.86 -24.24
C ASN A 164 -7.05 22.26 -24.86
N GLY A 165 -7.08 21.00 -25.31
CA GLY A 165 -5.94 20.29 -25.89
C GLY A 165 -4.92 19.78 -24.89
N LYS A 166 -5.18 19.87 -23.57
CA LYS A 166 -4.28 19.38 -22.51
C LYS A 166 -4.93 18.22 -21.74
N ALA A 167 -4.12 17.24 -21.35
CA ALA A 167 -4.53 16.06 -20.58
C ALA A 167 -3.62 15.85 -19.36
N GLY A 168 -4.20 15.41 -18.27
CA GLY A 168 -3.52 14.88 -17.09
C GLY A 168 -4.00 13.47 -16.78
N LEU A 169 -3.13 12.65 -16.19
CA LEU A 169 -3.46 11.32 -15.69
C LEU A 169 -3.24 11.25 -14.18
N TYR A 170 -4.10 10.52 -13.50
CA TYR A 170 -3.93 10.15 -12.10
C TYR A 170 -4.43 8.72 -11.85
N GLY A 171 -3.92 8.09 -10.82
CA GLY A 171 -4.37 6.76 -10.42
C GLY A 171 -3.61 6.25 -9.21
N ILE A 172 -4.30 5.47 -8.38
CA ILE A 172 -3.77 4.88 -7.14
C ILE A 172 -3.60 3.39 -7.36
N SER A 173 -2.48 2.79 -6.86
CA SER A 173 -2.26 1.35 -6.92
C SER A 173 -2.03 0.86 -8.37
N TYR A 174 -2.72 -0.16 -8.82
CA TYR A 174 -2.72 -0.60 -10.21
C TYR A 174 -3.03 0.54 -11.19
N PRO A 175 -4.06 1.40 -11.00
CA PRO A 175 -4.20 2.64 -11.77
C PRO A 175 -2.97 3.54 -11.75
N GLY A 176 -2.17 3.54 -10.69
CA GLY A 176 -0.88 4.22 -10.61
C GLY A 176 0.17 3.64 -11.55
N PHE A 177 0.21 2.31 -11.70
CA PHE A 177 1.01 1.65 -12.75
C PHE A 177 0.61 2.11 -14.15
N PHE A 178 -0.70 2.17 -14.46
CA PHE A 178 -1.15 2.65 -15.78
C PHE A 178 -0.75 4.10 -16.02
N VAL A 179 -0.72 4.95 -14.99
CA VAL A 179 -0.19 6.31 -15.11
C VAL A 179 1.30 6.28 -15.43
N ALA A 180 2.09 5.50 -14.68
CA ALA A 180 3.54 5.39 -14.90
C ALA A 180 3.86 4.89 -16.33
N ALA A 181 3.19 3.83 -16.78
CA ALA A 181 3.35 3.31 -18.13
C ALA A 181 2.93 4.32 -19.23
N SER A 182 1.88 5.10 -18.97
CA SER A 182 1.35 6.10 -19.92
C SER A 182 2.26 7.32 -20.11
N MET A 183 3.22 7.56 -19.19
CA MET A 183 4.19 8.65 -19.32
C MET A 183 5.26 8.41 -20.38
N ILE A 184 5.50 7.14 -20.74
CA ILE A 184 6.57 6.74 -21.66
C ILE A 184 6.13 7.04 -23.11
N ASP A 185 6.95 7.78 -23.85
CA ASP A 185 6.68 8.18 -25.23
C ASP A 185 5.28 8.77 -25.44
N SER A 186 4.82 9.55 -24.47
CA SER A 186 3.44 10.02 -24.36
C SER A 186 3.02 10.99 -25.47
N HIS A 187 1.70 11.08 -25.71
CA HIS A 187 1.09 12.07 -26.60
C HIS A 187 1.44 13.50 -26.16
N ALA A 188 1.63 14.40 -27.11
CA ALA A 188 2.04 15.79 -26.85
C ALA A 188 1.04 16.58 -25.95
N ALA A 189 -0.23 16.19 -25.94
CA ALA A 189 -1.25 16.78 -25.07
C ALA A 189 -1.11 16.35 -23.58
N LEU A 190 -0.40 15.27 -23.26
CA LEU A 190 -0.18 14.85 -21.88
C LEU A 190 0.82 15.79 -21.21
N LYS A 191 0.35 16.56 -20.23
CA LYS A 191 1.13 17.63 -19.57
C LYS A 191 1.44 17.33 -18.11
N ALA A 192 0.59 16.57 -17.41
CA ALA A 192 0.74 16.27 -15.99
C ALA A 192 0.33 14.83 -15.68
N CYS A 193 1.11 14.15 -14.83
CA CYS A 193 0.84 12.79 -14.38
C CYS A 193 1.05 12.67 -12.88
N SER A 194 0.11 12.02 -12.20
CA SER A 194 0.25 11.69 -10.78
C SER A 194 0.08 10.18 -10.57
N PRO A 195 1.16 9.38 -10.72
CA PRO A 195 1.18 8.01 -10.25
C PRO A 195 1.20 8.00 -8.73
N GLN A 196 0.17 7.41 -8.11
CA GLN A 196 -0.06 7.43 -6.67
C GLN A 196 -0.01 5.99 -6.15
N ALA A 197 0.83 5.69 -5.15
CA ALA A 197 1.17 4.34 -4.75
C ALA A 197 1.22 3.40 -5.96
N PRO A 198 2.03 3.71 -6.99
CA PRO A 198 2.04 2.90 -8.19
C PRO A 198 2.67 1.54 -7.92
N VAL A 199 2.01 0.47 -8.34
CA VAL A 199 2.67 -0.83 -8.48
C VAL A 199 3.78 -0.69 -9.52
N VAL A 200 5.01 -1.02 -9.18
CA VAL A 200 6.18 -0.80 -10.05
C VAL A 200 6.95 -2.08 -10.31
N ASP A 201 7.22 -2.84 -9.26
CA ASP A 201 7.95 -4.10 -9.30
C ASP A 201 7.37 -5.04 -8.24
N LEU A 202 6.45 -5.89 -8.66
CA LEU A 202 5.72 -6.82 -7.78
C LEU A 202 6.62 -7.72 -6.92
N TYR A 203 7.84 -8.00 -7.37
CA TYR A 203 8.75 -8.89 -6.63
C TYR A 203 9.63 -8.13 -5.64
N MET A 204 10.00 -6.90 -5.95
CA MET A 204 11.00 -6.18 -5.18
C MET A 204 10.38 -5.21 -4.17
N GLY A 205 9.30 -5.60 -3.48
CA GLY A 205 8.74 -4.86 -2.35
C GLY A 205 7.47 -4.05 -2.69
N ASP A 206 6.78 -4.43 -3.76
CA ASP A 206 5.36 -4.12 -3.97
C ASP A 206 4.57 -5.42 -3.68
N ASP A 207 3.33 -5.57 -4.06
CA ASP A 207 2.33 -6.56 -3.61
C ASP A 207 2.77 -8.02 -3.43
N ALA A 208 3.66 -8.58 -4.31
CA ALA A 208 3.83 -10.02 -4.37
C ALA A 208 4.92 -10.56 -3.44
N TYR A 209 6.11 -9.96 -3.47
CA TYR A 209 7.26 -10.40 -2.69
C TYR A 209 8.00 -9.24 -2.04
N HIS A 210 8.37 -9.42 -0.78
CA HIS A 210 9.26 -8.53 -0.05
C HIS A 210 10.54 -9.29 0.32
N ASN A 211 11.68 -8.88 -0.26
CA ASN A 211 12.99 -9.50 -0.03
C ASN A 211 12.96 -11.04 -0.14
N GLY A 212 12.22 -11.57 -1.12
CA GLY A 212 12.05 -13.00 -1.40
C GLY A 212 11.04 -13.74 -0.52
N ALA A 213 10.39 -13.09 0.42
CA ALA A 213 9.28 -13.62 1.20
C ALA A 213 7.95 -13.29 0.48
N PHE A 214 7.05 -14.26 0.36
CA PHE A 214 5.77 -14.09 -0.33
C PHE A 214 4.73 -13.43 0.58
N MET A 215 4.07 -12.38 0.08
CA MET A 215 3.03 -11.64 0.81
C MET A 215 1.71 -12.40 0.69
N LEU A 216 1.44 -13.32 1.65
CA LEU A 216 0.40 -14.32 1.52
C LEU A 216 -1.02 -13.76 1.59
N ASP A 217 -1.33 -13.02 2.66
CA ASP A 217 -2.70 -12.58 2.98
C ASP A 217 -3.25 -11.67 1.87
N ALA A 218 -2.56 -10.57 1.60
CA ALA A 218 -2.97 -9.60 0.59
C ALA A 218 -3.12 -10.23 -0.82
N ASN A 219 -2.15 -11.07 -1.24
CA ASN A 219 -2.23 -11.72 -2.55
C ASN A 219 -3.37 -12.72 -2.65
N PHE A 220 -3.57 -13.56 -1.62
CA PHE A 220 -4.67 -14.52 -1.67
C PHE A 220 -6.02 -13.80 -1.76
N ASP A 221 -6.25 -12.82 -0.90
CA ASP A 221 -7.50 -12.06 -0.91
C ASP A 221 -7.72 -11.37 -2.26
N PHE A 222 -6.71 -10.67 -2.79
CA PHE A 222 -6.79 -10.00 -4.10
C PHE A 222 -7.21 -10.96 -5.22
N TYR A 223 -6.62 -12.16 -5.29
CA TYR A 223 -6.96 -13.12 -6.36
C TYR A 223 -8.25 -13.90 -6.11
N THR A 224 -8.92 -13.72 -4.98
CA THR A 224 -10.30 -14.24 -4.80
C THR A 224 -11.32 -13.44 -5.61
N PHE A 225 -11.06 -12.16 -5.89
CA PHE A 225 -11.95 -11.29 -6.68
C PHE A 225 -11.35 -10.80 -8.01
N PHE A 226 -10.04 -10.72 -8.13
CA PHE A 226 -9.36 -10.31 -9.37
C PHE A 226 -9.01 -11.55 -10.21
N TYR A 227 -9.81 -11.80 -11.23
CA TYR A 227 -9.73 -13.01 -12.05
C TYR A 227 -9.69 -12.67 -13.55
N PRO A 228 -9.17 -13.59 -14.41
CA PRO A 228 -9.14 -13.43 -15.85
C PRO A 228 -10.53 -13.26 -16.46
N GLN A 229 -10.64 -12.39 -17.45
CA GLN A 229 -11.82 -12.21 -18.28
C GLN A 229 -11.52 -12.69 -19.70
N LYS A 230 -12.49 -13.36 -20.34
CA LYS A 230 -12.33 -13.90 -21.69
C LYS A 230 -12.87 -12.97 -22.77
N GLU A 231 -13.88 -12.18 -22.41
CA GLU A 231 -14.61 -11.30 -23.33
C GLU A 231 -15.16 -10.07 -22.56
N PRO A 232 -15.53 -9.00 -23.26
CA PRO A 232 -16.16 -7.85 -22.63
C PRO A 232 -17.43 -8.25 -21.87
N GLN A 233 -17.53 -7.81 -20.62
CA GLN A 233 -18.68 -8.10 -19.75
C GLN A 233 -18.93 -6.97 -18.75
N PHE A 234 -20.17 -6.83 -18.28
CA PHE A 234 -20.48 -5.96 -17.16
C PHE A 234 -20.03 -6.59 -15.84
N PRO A 235 -19.68 -5.77 -14.83
CA PRO A 235 -19.44 -6.29 -13.49
C PRO A 235 -20.67 -7.08 -13.00
N THR A 236 -20.41 -8.29 -12.54
CA THR A 236 -21.42 -9.12 -11.88
C THR A 236 -21.16 -9.10 -10.38
N HIS A 237 -22.23 -9.03 -9.59
CA HIS A 237 -22.10 -9.19 -8.16
C HIS A 237 -21.64 -10.63 -7.87
N ARG A 238 -20.45 -10.75 -7.31
CA ARG A 238 -19.98 -12.01 -6.72
C ARG A 238 -19.97 -11.83 -5.21
N PRO A 239 -20.40 -12.82 -4.43
CA PRO A 239 -20.21 -12.75 -2.99
C PRO A 239 -18.72 -12.69 -2.69
N PRO A 240 -18.30 -11.99 -1.62
CA PRO A 240 -16.93 -12.08 -1.12
C PRO A 240 -16.52 -13.54 -0.87
N PHE A 241 -15.23 -13.80 -0.90
CA PHE A 241 -14.71 -15.12 -0.57
C PHE A 241 -15.09 -15.47 0.88
N ASP A 242 -15.60 -16.69 1.09
CA ASP A 242 -15.96 -17.17 2.43
C ASP A 242 -14.75 -17.89 3.06
N PHE A 243 -14.08 -17.22 3.98
CA PHE A 243 -12.98 -17.80 4.75
C PHE A 243 -13.45 -18.85 5.77
N GLY A 244 -14.76 -18.91 6.08
CA GLY A 244 -15.33 -19.81 7.08
C GLY A 244 -14.91 -19.49 8.52
N THR A 245 -14.25 -18.36 8.74
CA THR A 245 -13.77 -17.84 10.03
C THR A 245 -13.52 -16.33 9.90
N ASN A 246 -13.55 -15.60 11.03
CA ASN A 246 -13.13 -14.20 11.09
C ASN A 246 -11.66 -14.03 11.49
N ASP A 247 -10.89 -15.10 11.48
CA ASP A 247 -9.49 -15.14 11.88
C ASP A 247 -8.63 -15.63 10.71
N ALA A 248 -7.98 -14.71 10.01
CA ALA A 248 -7.06 -15.00 8.91
C ALA A 248 -5.90 -15.90 9.37
N TYR A 249 -5.39 -15.70 10.60
CA TYR A 249 -4.34 -16.56 11.13
C TYR A 249 -4.76 -18.04 11.14
N ASP A 250 -5.96 -18.34 11.65
CA ASP A 250 -6.49 -19.71 11.69
C ASP A 250 -6.78 -20.25 10.27
N PHE A 251 -7.34 -19.41 9.39
CA PHE A 251 -7.59 -19.80 8.00
C PHE A 251 -6.31 -20.19 7.27
N TYR A 252 -5.29 -19.33 7.27
CA TYR A 252 -4.04 -19.58 6.54
C TYR A 252 -3.19 -20.67 7.20
N LEU A 253 -3.29 -20.85 8.51
CA LEU A 253 -2.63 -21.98 9.17
C LEU A 253 -3.24 -23.32 8.71
N ARG A 254 -4.57 -23.39 8.57
CA ARG A 254 -5.28 -24.56 8.01
C ARG A 254 -5.09 -24.72 6.50
N LEU A 255 -4.86 -23.63 5.78
CA LEU A 255 -4.47 -23.67 4.37
C LEU A 255 -3.20 -24.52 4.21
N GLY A 256 -2.22 -24.33 5.10
CA GLY A 256 -0.93 -25.01 5.04
C GLY A 256 0.03 -24.39 4.03
N PRO A 257 0.75 -25.21 3.21
CA PRO A 257 1.59 -24.70 2.14
C PRO A 257 0.81 -23.89 1.11
N ILE A 258 1.43 -22.84 0.54
CA ILE A 258 0.78 -21.96 -0.44
C ILE A 258 0.29 -22.72 -1.70
N SER A 259 0.92 -23.84 -2.04
CA SER A 259 0.48 -24.74 -3.12
C SER A 259 -0.96 -25.25 -2.93
N ASN A 260 -1.45 -25.29 -1.70
CA ASN A 260 -2.82 -25.69 -1.39
C ASN A 260 -3.86 -24.63 -1.80
N ALA A 261 -3.48 -23.36 -1.95
CA ALA A 261 -4.40 -22.30 -2.35
C ALA A 261 -5.05 -22.61 -3.71
N LYS A 262 -4.24 -23.00 -4.70
CA LYS A 262 -4.71 -23.44 -6.01
C LYS A 262 -5.64 -24.64 -5.92
N THR A 263 -5.20 -25.71 -5.25
CA THR A 263 -5.92 -26.98 -5.25
C THR A 263 -7.22 -26.94 -4.45
N ARG A 264 -7.28 -26.19 -3.34
CA ARG A 264 -8.44 -26.15 -2.44
C ARG A 264 -9.46 -25.06 -2.80
N TYR A 265 -8.99 -23.87 -3.21
CA TYR A 265 -9.83 -22.66 -3.31
C TYR A 265 -9.87 -22.04 -4.70
N LEU A 266 -8.72 -21.61 -5.25
CA LEU A 266 -8.65 -20.85 -6.49
C LEU A 266 -8.82 -21.72 -7.74
N LYS A 267 -8.48 -23.02 -7.63
CA LYS A 267 -8.57 -24.01 -8.71
C LYS A 267 -7.85 -23.52 -9.98
N ASP A 268 -8.22 -24.02 -11.15
CA ASP A 268 -7.67 -23.57 -12.45
C ASP A 268 -8.41 -22.32 -12.99
N THR A 269 -9.07 -21.55 -12.13
CA THR A 269 -9.85 -20.40 -12.55
C THR A 269 -9.06 -19.10 -12.53
N ASN A 270 -7.96 -19.04 -11.79
CA ASN A 270 -7.14 -17.85 -11.65
C ASN A 270 -5.65 -18.12 -11.86
N PHE A 271 -5.22 -18.08 -13.12
CA PHE A 271 -3.80 -18.24 -13.47
C PHE A 271 -2.91 -17.06 -13.04
N TYR A 272 -3.47 -15.93 -12.62
CA TYR A 272 -2.69 -14.83 -12.04
C TYR A 272 -2.05 -15.22 -10.72
N TRP A 273 -2.78 -15.96 -9.87
CA TRP A 273 -2.20 -16.58 -8.68
C TRP A 273 -1.04 -17.51 -9.02
N ASP A 274 -1.22 -18.35 -10.04
CA ASP A 274 -0.18 -19.27 -10.48
C ASP A 274 1.08 -18.52 -10.92
N ASN A 275 0.92 -17.43 -11.69
CA ASN A 275 2.01 -16.55 -12.10
C ASN A 275 2.77 -15.97 -10.90
N GLN A 276 2.08 -15.61 -9.83
CA GLN A 276 2.73 -15.08 -8.62
C GLN A 276 3.49 -16.20 -7.87
N ALA A 277 2.85 -17.33 -7.64
CA ALA A 277 3.39 -18.39 -6.81
C ALA A 277 4.49 -19.21 -7.50
N GLU A 278 4.42 -19.40 -8.83
CA GLU A 278 5.35 -20.25 -9.61
C GLU A 278 6.66 -19.55 -10.00
N HIS A 279 6.78 -18.23 -9.73
CA HIS A 279 7.99 -17.43 -9.95
C HIS A 279 8.62 -16.96 -8.62
N PRO A 280 9.14 -17.88 -7.77
CA PRO A 280 9.65 -17.54 -6.45
C PRO A 280 11.01 -16.82 -6.47
N THR A 281 11.62 -16.64 -7.64
CA THR A 281 12.89 -15.93 -7.86
C THR A 281 12.69 -14.74 -8.77
N TYR A 282 13.56 -13.74 -8.69
CA TYR A 282 13.50 -12.54 -9.55
C TYR A 282 13.99 -12.89 -10.97
N ASP A 283 13.17 -13.58 -11.72
CA ASP A 283 13.43 -14.04 -13.08
C ASP A 283 12.93 -13.05 -14.16
N ASP A 284 12.99 -13.46 -15.42
CA ASP A 284 12.57 -12.61 -16.54
C ASP A 284 11.06 -12.29 -16.53
N PHE A 285 10.23 -13.10 -15.87
CA PHE A 285 8.82 -12.80 -15.67
C PHE A 285 8.65 -11.49 -14.91
N TRP A 286 9.32 -11.32 -13.77
CA TRP A 286 9.28 -10.11 -12.95
C TRP A 286 10.01 -8.94 -13.59
N LYS A 287 11.23 -9.18 -14.09
CA LYS A 287 12.06 -8.13 -14.71
C LYS A 287 11.35 -7.45 -15.87
N SER A 288 10.62 -8.22 -16.69
CA SER A 288 9.87 -7.65 -17.82
C SER A 288 8.69 -6.77 -17.41
N ARG A 289 8.22 -6.90 -16.15
CA ARG A 289 7.09 -6.15 -15.58
C ARG A 289 7.50 -4.95 -14.74
N ASN A 290 8.80 -4.79 -14.47
CA ASN A 290 9.32 -3.64 -13.74
C ASN A 290 9.26 -2.39 -14.61
N ILE A 291 8.21 -1.59 -14.44
CA ILE A 291 8.00 -0.39 -15.26
C ILE A 291 9.03 0.72 -15.00
N ALA A 292 9.64 0.76 -13.82
CA ALA A 292 10.64 1.79 -13.50
C ALA A 292 11.86 1.73 -14.44
N ALA A 293 12.24 0.55 -14.93
CA ALA A 293 13.35 0.37 -15.86
C ALA A 293 13.10 1.05 -17.22
N HIS A 294 11.84 1.34 -17.55
CA HIS A 294 11.39 1.85 -18.84
C HIS A 294 10.96 3.33 -18.79
N LEU A 295 11.02 4.02 -17.65
CA LEU A 295 10.60 5.43 -17.50
C LEU A 295 11.58 6.41 -18.18
N LYS A 296 11.66 6.31 -19.50
CA LYS A 296 12.47 7.17 -20.39
C LYS A 296 11.55 7.97 -21.28
N ASN A 297 12.04 9.10 -21.83
CA ASN A 297 11.28 10.01 -22.68
C ASN A 297 9.99 10.54 -22.02
N VAL A 298 10.00 10.69 -20.70
CA VAL A 298 8.92 11.31 -19.94
C VAL A 298 8.99 12.82 -20.13
N LYS A 299 7.94 13.40 -20.72
CA LYS A 299 7.87 14.83 -21.07
C LYS A 299 6.86 15.62 -20.26
N CYS A 300 5.91 14.94 -19.62
CA CYS A 300 4.94 15.56 -18.75
C CYS A 300 5.54 15.85 -17.36
N ALA A 301 4.98 16.81 -16.64
CA ALA A 301 5.28 16.98 -15.23
C ALA A 301 4.78 15.77 -14.43
N VAL A 302 5.54 15.33 -13.43
CA VAL A 302 5.23 14.15 -12.62
C VAL A 302 5.13 14.51 -11.15
N MET A 303 4.02 14.13 -10.51
CA MET A 303 3.87 14.14 -9.05
C MET A 303 3.61 12.72 -8.57
N THR A 304 4.61 12.10 -7.98
CA THR A 304 4.47 10.78 -7.39
C THR A 304 4.03 10.90 -5.94
N VAL A 305 3.04 10.12 -5.54
CA VAL A 305 2.40 10.20 -4.21
C VAL A 305 2.44 8.84 -3.54
N GLY A 306 2.66 8.82 -2.23
CA GLY A 306 2.59 7.60 -1.42
C GLY A 306 2.17 7.84 0.01
N GLY A 307 1.96 6.74 0.71
CA GLY A 307 1.66 6.70 2.14
C GLY A 307 2.82 6.12 2.93
N LEU A 308 3.22 6.80 4.00
CA LEU A 308 4.25 6.28 4.92
C LEU A 308 3.84 4.97 5.61
N PHE A 309 2.56 4.63 5.60
CA PHE A 309 1.98 3.41 6.16
C PHE A 309 1.24 2.60 5.10
N ASP A 310 1.74 2.64 3.87
CA ASP A 310 1.22 1.85 2.76
C ASP A 310 1.71 0.40 2.91
N ALA A 311 0.75 -0.52 3.00
CA ALA A 311 1.00 -1.94 3.21
C ALA A 311 1.26 -2.71 1.91
N GLU A 312 0.99 -2.07 0.76
CA GLU A 312 0.98 -2.70 -0.57
C GLU A 312 2.12 -2.15 -1.43
N ASP A 313 2.10 -0.84 -1.74
CA ASP A 313 2.98 -0.23 -2.74
C ASP A 313 3.90 0.86 -2.19
N ILE A 314 4.47 0.64 -1.01
CA ILE A 314 5.30 1.64 -0.33
C ILE A 314 6.60 1.98 -1.08
N MET A 315 7.13 1.06 -1.88
CA MET A 315 8.37 1.27 -2.64
C MET A 315 8.14 1.95 -3.99
N GLY A 316 6.95 1.79 -4.56
CA GLY A 316 6.59 2.30 -5.88
C GLY A 316 6.85 3.80 -6.07
N PRO A 317 6.36 4.69 -5.16
CA PRO A 317 6.56 6.13 -5.27
C PRO A 317 8.03 6.54 -5.35
N TYR A 318 8.87 6.00 -4.48
CA TYR A 318 10.30 6.31 -4.46
C TYR A 318 11.02 5.83 -5.73
N ARG A 319 10.63 4.68 -6.27
CA ARG A 319 11.20 4.11 -7.50
C ARG A 319 10.83 4.93 -8.72
N VAL A 320 9.56 5.31 -8.88
CA VAL A 320 9.13 6.18 -9.97
C VAL A 320 9.82 7.53 -9.90
N PHE A 321 9.82 8.18 -8.72
CA PHE A 321 10.47 9.47 -8.52
C PHE A 321 11.96 9.42 -8.89
N ARG A 322 12.68 8.38 -8.46
CA ARG A 322 14.10 8.18 -8.79
C ARG A 322 14.30 7.95 -10.28
N ALA A 323 13.57 6.99 -10.87
CA ALA A 323 13.72 6.62 -12.27
C ALA A 323 13.42 7.80 -13.23
N VAL A 324 12.38 8.57 -12.95
CA VAL A 324 12.07 9.79 -13.72
C VAL A 324 13.19 10.81 -13.58
N GLY A 325 13.67 11.06 -12.36
CA GLY A 325 14.72 12.05 -12.11
C GLY A 325 16.07 11.70 -12.75
N GLU A 326 16.44 10.43 -12.77
CA GLU A 326 17.69 9.94 -13.37
C GLU A 326 17.65 9.89 -14.90
N SER A 327 16.52 9.44 -15.47
CA SER A 327 16.41 9.19 -16.91
C SER A 327 15.89 10.38 -17.72
N ASN A 328 15.28 11.40 -17.07
CA ASN A 328 14.63 12.53 -17.75
C ASN A 328 15.04 13.86 -17.09
N PRO A 329 16.32 14.27 -17.22
CA PRO A 329 16.81 15.49 -16.59
C PRO A 329 16.05 16.71 -17.13
N GLY A 330 15.59 17.58 -16.20
CA GLY A 330 14.81 18.77 -16.52
C GLY A 330 13.28 18.57 -16.54
N THR A 331 12.79 17.35 -16.46
CA THR A 331 11.35 17.09 -16.26
C THR A 331 10.95 17.51 -14.84
N PRO A 332 9.87 18.31 -14.67
CA PRO A 332 9.33 18.60 -13.34
C PRO A 332 8.92 17.30 -12.66
N ASN A 333 9.52 17.01 -11.51
CA ASN A 333 9.36 15.74 -10.82
C ASN A 333 9.26 15.98 -9.31
N VAL A 334 8.11 15.65 -8.73
CA VAL A 334 7.73 15.92 -7.35
C VAL A 334 7.40 14.62 -6.64
N LEU A 335 7.85 14.47 -5.39
CA LEU A 335 7.50 13.38 -4.49
C LEU A 335 6.69 13.92 -3.31
N VAL A 336 5.57 13.28 -3.00
CA VAL A 336 4.74 13.59 -1.83
C VAL A 336 4.46 12.31 -1.05
N GLU A 337 4.81 12.31 0.25
CA GLU A 337 4.55 11.19 1.15
C GLU A 337 3.83 11.69 2.40
N GLY A 338 2.64 11.14 2.69
CA GLY A 338 1.86 11.55 3.84
C GLY A 338 1.62 10.42 4.85
N PRO A 339 0.96 10.71 5.98
CA PRO A 339 0.75 9.74 7.05
C PRO A 339 -0.44 8.83 6.76
N TRP A 340 -0.45 8.20 5.61
CA TRP A 340 -1.58 7.43 5.09
C TRP A 340 -1.27 5.95 4.94
N PHE A 341 -2.32 5.13 5.05
CA PHE A 341 -2.37 3.78 4.51
C PHE A 341 -2.60 3.84 2.98
N HIS A 342 -2.61 2.70 2.30
CA HIS A 342 -2.81 2.60 0.85
C HIS A 342 -4.05 3.35 0.38
N GLY A 343 -3.87 4.40 -0.43
CA GLY A 343 -4.95 5.25 -0.94
C GLY A 343 -5.61 6.19 0.08
N GLY A 344 -5.13 6.25 1.33
CA GLY A 344 -5.75 7.03 2.41
C GLY A 344 -5.89 8.53 2.13
N TRP A 345 -5.07 9.10 1.25
CA TRP A 345 -5.15 10.50 0.82
C TRP A 345 -6.39 10.83 -0.03
N ALA A 346 -7.05 9.84 -0.59
CA ALA A 346 -8.29 10.03 -1.34
C ALA A 346 -9.55 10.14 -0.43
N ALA A 347 -9.43 9.82 0.87
CA ALA A 347 -10.54 9.87 1.80
C ALA A 347 -10.78 11.30 2.29
N PRO A 348 -11.95 11.93 2.02
CA PRO A 348 -12.26 13.26 2.53
C PRO A 348 -12.20 13.31 4.06
N GLY A 349 -11.55 14.34 4.61
CA GLY A 349 -11.39 14.52 6.05
C GLY A 349 -10.45 13.52 6.72
N GLY A 350 -9.77 12.65 5.96
CA GLY A 350 -8.88 11.62 6.46
C GLY A 350 -7.44 12.10 6.75
N GLY A 351 -6.61 11.15 7.21
CA GLY A 351 -5.18 11.40 7.48
C GLY A 351 -4.90 12.11 8.79
N ASP A 352 -5.87 12.22 9.69
CA ASP A 352 -5.71 12.78 11.04
C ASP A 352 -5.27 11.74 12.07
N HIS A 353 -5.49 10.47 11.78
CA HIS A 353 -5.05 9.32 12.57
C HIS A 353 -4.94 8.04 11.72
N LEU A 354 -4.22 7.05 12.25
CA LEU A 354 -4.23 5.68 11.75
C LEU A 354 -4.17 4.72 12.96
N GLY A 355 -5.22 3.94 13.14
CA GLY A 355 -5.40 3.16 14.35
C GLY A 355 -5.43 4.04 15.60
N ALA A 356 -4.52 3.78 16.54
CA ALA A 356 -4.36 4.54 17.79
C ALA A 356 -3.49 5.80 17.63
N VAL A 357 -2.76 5.93 16.53
CA VAL A 357 -1.77 7.00 16.33
C VAL A 357 -2.41 8.22 15.68
N SER A 358 -2.32 9.37 16.33
CA SER A 358 -2.81 10.65 15.83
C SER A 358 -1.74 11.40 15.02
N PHE A 359 -2.16 12.02 13.91
CA PHE A 359 -1.36 12.90 13.07
C PHE A 359 -1.85 14.36 13.10
N ALA A 360 -2.71 14.67 14.04
CA ALA A 360 -3.15 16.01 14.46
C ALA A 360 -3.97 16.83 13.43
N ALA A 361 -3.98 16.50 12.14
CA ALA A 361 -4.64 17.31 11.11
C ALA A 361 -5.26 16.43 10.02
N LYS A 362 -6.24 16.98 9.30
CA LYS A 362 -6.85 16.38 8.11
C LYS A 362 -5.89 16.43 6.92
N ASN A 363 -4.85 15.58 6.96
CA ASN A 363 -3.76 15.61 6.01
C ASN A 363 -4.20 15.29 4.57
N SER A 364 -5.30 14.55 4.39
CA SER A 364 -5.84 14.24 3.06
C SER A 364 -6.47 15.46 2.40
N ASP A 365 -7.20 16.30 3.15
CA ASP A 365 -7.77 17.54 2.63
C ASP A 365 -6.65 18.53 2.24
N TYR A 366 -5.66 18.72 3.13
CA TYR A 366 -4.48 19.55 2.84
C TYR A 366 -3.76 19.09 1.55
N PHE A 367 -3.55 17.81 1.38
CA PHE A 367 -2.93 17.27 0.17
C PHE A 367 -3.74 17.58 -1.09
N ASN A 368 -5.05 17.31 -1.07
CA ASN A 368 -5.91 17.49 -2.23
C ASN A 368 -6.07 18.97 -2.61
N GLU A 369 -6.21 19.86 -1.62
CA GLU A 369 -6.48 21.29 -1.83
C GLU A 369 -5.22 22.11 -2.09
N GLU A 370 -4.13 21.84 -1.34
CA GLU A 370 -2.92 22.67 -1.34
C GLU A 370 -1.77 22.09 -2.18
N ILE A 371 -1.84 20.80 -2.59
CA ILE A 371 -0.76 20.16 -3.32
C ILE A 371 -1.24 19.58 -4.66
N LEU A 372 -2.21 18.66 -4.65
CA LEU A 372 -2.60 17.92 -5.85
C LEU A 372 -3.37 18.78 -6.86
N LEU A 373 -4.39 19.52 -6.41
CA LEU A 373 -5.14 20.41 -7.29
C LEU A 373 -4.26 21.55 -7.86
N PRO A 374 -3.42 22.26 -7.07
CA PRO A 374 -2.46 23.22 -7.59
C PRO A 374 -1.51 22.63 -8.64
N PHE A 375 -1.02 21.40 -8.45
CA PHE A 375 -0.19 20.73 -9.45
C PHE A 375 -0.89 20.58 -10.79
N PHE A 376 -2.12 20.06 -10.81
CA PHE A 376 -2.85 19.90 -12.07
C PHE A 376 -3.26 21.26 -12.68
N ARG A 377 -3.58 22.27 -11.88
CA ARG A 377 -3.84 23.62 -12.37
C ARG A 377 -2.63 24.21 -13.09
N GLU A 378 -1.44 24.08 -12.52
CA GLU A 378 -0.18 24.61 -13.08
C GLU A 378 0.06 24.13 -14.52
N TYR A 379 -0.12 22.83 -14.76
CA TYR A 379 0.23 22.27 -16.07
C TYR A 379 -0.94 22.15 -17.04
N LEU A 380 -2.18 22.13 -16.55
CA LEU A 380 -3.36 21.88 -17.39
C LEU A 380 -4.19 23.13 -17.65
N LYS A 381 -4.13 24.14 -16.79
CA LYS A 381 -4.88 25.38 -16.93
C LYS A 381 -3.95 26.57 -17.13
N ASP A 382 -4.47 27.65 -17.73
CA ASP A 382 -3.70 28.87 -17.86
C ASP A 382 -3.74 29.66 -16.54
N GLY A 383 -2.59 30.18 -16.11
CA GLY A 383 -2.47 30.98 -14.87
C GLY A 383 -2.25 30.19 -13.59
N GLY A 384 -1.74 28.95 -13.68
CA GLY A 384 -1.25 28.23 -12.53
C GLY A 384 -0.03 28.95 -11.89
N ASP A 385 0.08 28.93 -10.56
CA ASP A 385 1.22 29.45 -9.78
C ASP A 385 1.51 28.50 -8.61
N ALA A 386 1.71 27.22 -8.92
CA ALA A 386 1.97 26.21 -7.92
C ALA A 386 3.41 26.28 -7.43
N LYS A 387 3.63 26.74 -6.22
CA LYS A 387 4.96 26.75 -5.55
C LYS A 387 5.22 25.39 -4.90
N LEU A 388 5.36 24.35 -5.72
CA LEU A 388 5.61 23.00 -5.25
C LEU A 388 7.09 22.79 -4.93
N SER A 389 7.36 22.24 -3.75
CA SER A 389 8.69 21.75 -3.41
C SER A 389 8.95 20.42 -4.13
N LYS A 390 10.21 20.15 -4.47
CA LYS A 390 10.61 18.92 -5.13
C LYS A 390 10.20 17.67 -4.34
N ILE A 391 10.29 17.75 -3.01
CA ILE A 391 9.94 16.67 -2.10
C ILE A 391 9.20 17.24 -0.91
N THR A 392 8.02 16.70 -0.62
CA THR A 392 7.19 17.07 0.53
C THR A 392 6.79 15.80 1.26
N ILE A 393 7.33 15.58 2.46
CA ILE A 393 7.10 14.36 3.25
C ILE A 393 6.62 14.72 4.65
N PHE A 394 5.60 14.03 5.14
CA PHE A 394 5.14 14.17 6.52
C PHE A 394 6.14 13.55 7.49
N GLU A 395 6.52 14.28 8.53
CA GLU A 395 7.37 13.80 9.62
C GLU A 395 6.48 13.33 10.77
N THR A 396 6.40 12.02 10.95
CA THR A 396 5.65 11.42 12.05
C THR A 396 6.39 11.60 13.38
N GLY A 397 5.67 11.55 14.49
CA GLY A 397 6.22 11.85 15.82
C GLY A 397 6.21 13.35 16.16
N THR A 398 6.61 14.23 15.24
CA THR A 398 6.40 15.70 15.33
C THR A 398 5.12 16.15 14.64
N ASN A 399 4.58 15.34 13.72
CA ASN A 399 3.33 15.54 12.99
C ASN A 399 3.33 16.84 12.16
N VAL A 400 4.39 17.05 11.36
CA VAL A 400 4.56 18.22 10.50
C VAL A 400 4.97 17.84 9.09
N TRP A 401 4.50 18.61 8.11
CA TRP A 401 4.97 18.52 6.73
C TRP A 401 6.35 19.14 6.59
N ARG A 402 7.30 18.36 6.03
CA ARG A 402 8.67 18.81 5.74
C ARG A 402 8.91 18.89 4.25
N ARG A 403 9.77 19.80 3.85
CA ARG A 403 10.18 20.02 2.47
C ARG A 403 11.67 19.74 2.35
N TYR A 404 12.06 18.98 1.31
CA TYR A 404 13.43 18.58 1.08
C TYR A 404 13.83 18.78 -0.39
N ASP A 405 15.11 19.04 -0.63
CA ASP A 405 15.68 19.16 -1.98
C ASP A 405 16.14 17.79 -2.55
N SER A 406 16.40 16.85 -1.67
CA SER A 406 16.82 15.47 -1.99
C SER A 406 16.25 14.49 -0.97
N TRP A 407 16.08 13.23 -1.40
CA TRP A 407 15.71 12.14 -0.50
C TRP A 407 16.65 10.95 -0.68
N PRO A 408 17.27 10.40 0.38
CA PRO A 408 17.28 11.00 1.73
C PRO A 408 17.84 12.42 1.78
N PRO A 409 17.53 13.20 2.85
CA PRO A 409 18.11 14.54 3.04
C PRO A 409 19.64 14.50 3.11
N ARG A 410 20.31 15.48 2.52
CA ARG A 410 21.81 15.51 2.47
C ARG A 410 22.47 15.63 3.83
N ASN A 411 21.77 16.19 4.82
CA ASN A 411 22.25 16.32 6.19
C ASN A 411 21.92 15.11 7.08
N ALA A 412 21.36 14.04 6.51
CA ALA A 412 21.19 12.78 7.23
C ALA A 412 22.54 12.05 7.35
N GLU A 413 22.92 11.72 8.58
CA GLU A 413 24.13 10.99 8.91
C GLU A 413 23.82 9.52 9.19
N GLN A 414 24.60 8.61 8.59
CA GLN A 414 24.43 7.17 8.79
C GLN A 414 24.96 6.77 10.17
N ARG A 415 24.08 6.51 11.13
CA ARG A 415 24.42 6.08 12.49
C ARG A 415 24.08 4.61 12.69
N LYS A 416 24.99 3.85 13.30
CA LYS A 416 24.79 2.43 13.61
C LYS A 416 24.17 2.28 14.98
N LEU A 417 23.06 1.57 15.06
CA LEU A 417 22.40 1.17 16.30
C LEU A 417 22.67 -0.32 16.53
N TYR A 418 23.55 -0.65 17.48
CA TYR A 418 24.05 -2.00 17.71
C TYR A 418 23.19 -2.79 18.69
N PHE A 419 23.11 -4.09 18.44
CA PHE A 419 22.50 -5.05 19.37
C PHE A 419 23.52 -5.47 20.45
N GLY A 420 23.13 -5.33 21.69
CA GLY A 420 23.94 -5.67 22.86
C GLY A 420 23.34 -6.82 23.66
N ALA A 421 24.09 -7.29 24.64
CA ALA A 421 23.62 -8.31 25.58
C ALA A 421 22.36 -7.86 26.34
N ASN A 422 21.54 -8.85 26.73
CA ASN A 422 20.33 -8.63 27.52
C ASN A 422 19.32 -7.67 26.87
N GLY A 423 19.16 -7.74 25.53
CA GLY A 423 18.19 -6.93 24.80
C GLY A 423 18.52 -5.43 24.75
N LYS A 424 19.77 -5.03 24.92
CA LYS A 424 20.17 -3.63 24.89
C LYS A 424 20.39 -3.15 23.45
N LEU A 425 19.90 -1.95 23.11
CA LEU A 425 20.29 -1.19 21.94
C LEU A 425 21.20 -0.01 22.32
N SER A 426 22.24 0.26 21.50
CA SER A 426 23.14 1.38 21.74
C SER A 426 23.78 1.87 20.43
N PHE A 427 24.04 3.16 20.34
CA PHE A 427 24.89 3.72 19.27
C PHE A 427 26.37 3.40 19.45
N ASP A 428 26.77 2.93 20.62
CA ASP A 428 28.12 2.44 20.88
C ASP A 428 28.21 0.93 20.58
N ALA A 429 29.27 0.52 19.89
CA ALA A 429 29.50 -0.88 19.57
C ALA A 429 29.69 -1.72 20.87
N PRO A 430 29.09 -2.92 20.96
CA PRO A 430 29.25 -3.78 22.12
C PRO A 430 30.70 -4.29 22.23
N LYS A 431 31.20 -4.30 23.44
CA LYS A 431 32.57 -4.79 23.74
C LYS A 431 32.64 -6.33 23.74
N GLU A 432 31.57 -6.98 24.11
CA GLU A 432 31.47 -8.43 24.26
C GLU A 432 30.82 -9.05 23.03
N SER A 433 31.41 -10.14 22.55
CA SER A 433 30.84 -10.97 21.48
C SER A 433 29.92 -12.02 22.07
N GLY A 434 28.90 -12.40 21.32
CA GLY A 434 27.94 -13.43 21.70
C GLY A 434 26.82 -13.52 20.69
N PHE A 435 25.77 -14.22 21.05
CA PHE A 435 24.54 -14.31 20.28
C PHE A 435 23.34 -14.39 21.22
N ASP A 436 22.19 -14.05 20.69
CA ASP A 436 20.88 -14.34 21.29
C ASP A 436 20.16 -15.34 20.38
N GLU A 437 19.43 -16.29 20.96
CA GLU A 437 18.79 -17.36 20.20
C GLU A 437 17.30 -17.52 20.54
N TYR A 438 16.56 -18.02 19.57
CA TYR A 438 15.14 -18.38 19.73
C TYR A 438 14.82 -19.59 18.85
N VAL A 439 13.70 -20.24 19.16
CA VAL A 439 13.18 -21.34 18.34
C VAL A 439 12.06 -20.82 17.44
N SER A 440 12.24 -20.95 16.14
CA SER A 440 11.18 -20.69 15.15
C SER A 440 10.39 -21.96 14.88
N ASP A 441 9.08 -21.91 15.10
CA ASP A 441 8.13 -23.02 14.88
C ASP A 441 7.09 -22.64 13.83
N PRO A 442 7.17 -23.13 12.59
CA PRO A 442 6.18 -22.85 11.56
C PRO A 442 4.75 -23.32 11.89
N ALA A 443 4.58 -24.21 12.86
CA ALA A 443 3.26 -24.64 13.33
C ALA A 443 2.61 -23.63 14.30
N ARG A 444 3.39 -22.65 14.81
CA ARG A 444 2.94 -21.61 15.76
C ARG A 444 3.58 -20.27 15.39
N PRO A 445 3.37 -19.79 14.17
CA PRO A 445 4.03 -18.55 13.70
C PRO A 445 3.65 -17.34 14.57
N VAL A 446 4.53 -16.34 14.61
CA VAL A 446 4.21 -15.06 15.26
C VAL A 446 3.16 -14.34 14.39
N PRO A 447 2.00 -13.98 14.97
CA PRO A 447 1.00 -13.22 14.21
C PRO A 447 1.51 -11.81 13.87
N PHE A 448 1.00 -11.23 12.79
CA PHE A 448 1.41 -9.87 12.40
C PHE A 448 0.63 -8.78 13.14
N VAL A 449 -0.58 -9.09 13.60
CA VAL A 449 -1.44 -8.24 14.45
C VAL A 449 -2.02 -9.07 15.59
N GLU A 450 -2.53 -8.38 16.62
CA GLU A 450 -3.20 -9.03 17.77
C GLU A 450 -4.70 -9.28 17.51
N THR A 451 -5.29 -8.55 16.55
CA THR A 451 -6.71 -8.61 16.22
C THR A 451 -7.07 -9.81 15.36
N PHE A 452 -8.36 -10.18 15.36
CA PHE A 452 -8.92 -11.23 14.51
C PHE A 452 -9.58 -10.58 13.29
N GLU A 453 -8.87 -10.60 12.17
CA GLU A 453 -9.29 -9.96 10.91
C GLU A 453 -9.16 -10.97 9.76
N ASN A 454 -9.98 -10.84 8.71
CA ASN A 454 -9.91 -11.65 7.51
C ASN A 454 -9.04 -11.02 6.41
N GLU A 455 -8.74 -9.73 6.56
CA GLU A 455 -7.98 -8.92 5.61
C GLU A 455 -6.85 -8.23 6.36
N VAL A 456 -5.85 -7.72 5.63
CA VAL A 456 -4.80 -6.90 6.23
C VAL A 456 -5.41 -5.61 6.79
N PRO A 457 -5.42 -5.39 8.13
CA PRO A 457 -5.99 -4.17 8.69
C PRO A 457 -5.24 -2.95 8.21
N ARG A 458 -5.95 -1.90 7.83
CA ARG A 458 -5.35 -0.64 7.32
C ARG A 458 -4.35 -0.02 8.28
N GLU A 459 -4.58 -0.19 9.58
CA GLU A 459 -3.76 0.35 10.67
C GLU A 459 -2.61 -0.56 11.14
N TYR A 460 -2.39 -1.74 10.56
CA TYR A 460 -1.39 -2.66 11.09
C TYR A 460 0.02 -2.05 11.15
N MET A 461 0.35 -1.15 10.22
CA MET A 461 1.68 -0.50 10.18
C MET A 461 1.92 0.54 11.27
N THR A 462 0.89 0.85 12.09
CA THR A 462 1.02 1.64 13.31
C THR A 462 0.65 0.86 14.57
N ALA A 463 0.30 -0.44 14.41
CA ALA A 463 -0.24 -1.27 15.47
C ALA A 463 0.76 -1.51 16.61
N ASP A 464 0.19 -1.69 17.81
CA ASP A 464 0.92 -2.00 19.03
C ASP A 464 1.62 -3.35 18.95
N GLN A 465 2.92 -3.38 19.21
CA GLN A 465 3.74 -4.59 19.13
C GLN A 465 3.98 -5.25 20.51
N ARG A 466 3.26 -4.83 21.55
CA ARG A 466 3.39 -5.41 22.92
C ARG A 466 3.05 -6.90 22.97
N PHE A 467 2.13 -7.37 22.13
CA PHE A 467 1.79 -8.79 22.04
C PHE A 467 2.99 -9.63 21.55
N ALA A 468 3.70 -9.15 20.54
CA ALA A 468 4.85 -9.83 19.97
C ALA A 468 6.08 -9.75 20.88
N SER A 469 6.30 -8.62 21.55
CA SER A 469 7.46 -8.41 22.44
C SER A 469 7.52 -9.36 23.66
N LYS A 470 6.40 -10.00 24.00
CA LYS A 470 6.31 -10.95 25.13
C LYS A 470 6.51 -12.41 24.73
N ARG A 471 6.68 -12.68 23.44
CA ARG A 471 6.82 -14.04 22.93
C ARG A 471 8.27 -14.53 23.05
N PRO A 472 8.50 -15.82 23.36
CA PRO A 472 9.84 -16.39 23.46
C PRO A 472 10.54 -16.60 22.11
N ASP A 473 9.79 -16.50 20.99
CA ASP A 473 10.24 -16.62 19.61
C ASP A 473 10.44 -15.25 18.92
N VAL A 474 10.51 -14.18 19.73
CA VAL A 474 10.82 -12.80 19.29
C VAL A 474 11.97 -12.26 20.11
N LEU A 475 13.08 -11.90 19.47
CA LEU A 475 14.15 -11.13 20.11
C LEU A 475 13.76 -9.66 20.18
N VAL A 476 13.95 -9.08 21.36
CA VAL A 476 13.64 -7.67 21.62
C VAL A 476 14.87 -6.94 22.11
N TYR A 477 15.18 -5.83 21.43
CA TYR A 477 16.29 -4.93 21.80
C TYR A 477 15.74 -3.52 21.97
N GLU A 478 16.15 -2.81 23.03
CA GLU A 478 15.60 -1.50 23.38
C GLU A 478 16.69 -0.54 23.91
N THR A 479 16.59 0.73 23.54
CA THR A 479 17.43 1.79 24.11
C THR A 479 16.94 2.18 25.52
N PRO A 480 17.77 2.82 26.35
CA PRO A 480 17.27 3.66 27.43
C PRO A 480 16.31 4.75 26.88
N PRO A 481 15.50 5.39 27.76
CA PRO A 481 14.75 6.56 27.32
C PRO A 481 15.66 7.60 26.68
N LEU A 482 15.25 8.11 25.51
CA LEU A 482 16.03 9.09 24.75
C LEU A 482 16.15 10.41 25.54
N GLU A 483 17.33 11.00 25.54
CA GLU A 483 17.59 12.29 26.18
C GLU A 483 17.23 13.48 25.28
N GLU A 484 17.15 13.24 23.97
CA GLU A 484 16.80 14.21 22.93
C GLU A 484 15.96 13.54 21.82
N ASP A 485 15.31 14.34 20.98
CA ASP A 485 14.59 13.85 19.81
C ASP A 485 15.60 13.30 18.79
N ILE A 486 15.26 12.15 18.18
CA ILE A 486 16.05 11.53 17.11
C ILE A 486 15.15 11.37 15.88
N THR A 487 15.45 12.13 14.82
CA THR A 487 14.72 12.04 13.55
C THR A 487 15.47 11.13 12.57
N VAL A 488 14.79 10.07 12.12
CA VAL A 488 15.27 9.16 11.07
C VAL A 488 14.56 9.51 9.76
N ALA A 489 15.33 9.83 8.71
CA ALA A 489 14.80 10.26 7.42
C ALA A 489 15.49 9.54 6.26
N GLY A 490 14.86 8.48 5.75
CA GLY A 490 15.37 7.62 4.68
C GLY A 490 15.22 6.13 4.97
N GLU A 491 15.88 5.29 4.19
CA GLU A 491 15.87 3.83 4.35
C GLU A 491 16.65 3.40 5.60
N VAL A 492 16.07 2.52 6.38
CA VAL A 492 16.72 1.87 7.53
C VAL A 492 17.35 0.56 7.06
N ALA A 493 18.62 0.32 7.39
CA ALA A 493 19.33 -0.82 6.83
C ALA A 493 19.81 -1.81 7.90
N PRO A 494 19.12 -2.95 8.10
CA PRO A 494 19.62 -4.06 8.88
C PRO A 494 20.92 -4.63 8.30
N ARG A 495 21.88 -4.86 9.19
CA ARG A 495 23.16 -5.52 8.92
C ARG A 495 23.31 -6.60 9.98
N LEU A 496 22.80 -7.78 9.65
CA LEU A 496 22.68 -8.86 10.61
C LEU A 496 23.73 -9.93 10.34
N TRP A 497 24.30 -10.47 11.40
CA TRP A 497 24.99 -11.75 11.42
C TRP A 497 24.06 -12.76 12.08
N VAL A 498 23.70 -13.81 11.36
CA VAL A 498 22.72 -14.81 11.79
C VAL A 498 23.18 -16.23 11.51
N SER A 499 22.63 -17.22 12.20
CA SER A 499 22.66 -18.61 11.79
C SER A 499 21.36 -19.31 12.10
N SER A 500 21.00 -20.29 11.29
CA SER A 500 19.86 -21.19 11.49
C SER A 500 20.37 -22.63 11.65
N SER A 501 19.68 -23.44 12.43
CA SER A 501 19.90 -24.89 12.40
C SER A 501 19.26 -25.58 11.18
N GLY A 502 18.44 -24.84 10.41
CA GLY A 502 17.86 -25.24 9.14
C GLY A 502 18.71 -24.85 7.94
N THR A 503 18.16 -25.05 6.73
CA THR A 503 18.83 -24.70 5.46
C THR A 503 18.21 -23.50 4.77
N ASP A 504 17.16 -22.89 5.32
CA ASP A 504 16.57 -21.60 5.00
C ASP A 504 15.87 -21.05 6.26
N SER A 505 15.61 -19.77 6.32
CA SER A 505 14.78 -19.10 7.31
C SER A 505 14.44 -17.68 6.89
N ASP A 506 13.41 -17.07 7.50
CA ASP A 506 13.13 -15.65 7.36
C ASP A 506 13.62 -14.88 8.60
N PHE A 507 14.06 -13.63 8.38
CA PHE A 507 14.39 -12.70 9.43
C PHE A 507 13.58 -11.42 9.23
N ASN A 508 12.50 -11.29 10.00
CA ASN A 508 11.66 -10.10 10.00
C ASN A 508 12.20 -9.11 11.01
N VAL A 509 12.54 -7.91 10.57
CA VAL A 509 13.05 -6.83 11.42
C VAL A 509 12.01 -5.73 11.53
N LYS A 510 11.67 -5.35 12.77
CA LYS A 510 10.73 -4.26 13.05
C LYS A 510 11.43 -3.15 13.81
N LEU A 511 11.29 -1.92 13.33
CA LEU A 511 11.65 -0.70 14.05
C LEU A 511 10.40 -0.15 14.73
N ILE A 512 10.49 0.13 16.01
CA ILE A 512 9.34 0.41 16.88
C ILE A 512 9.65 1.63 17.74
N ASP A 513 8.68 2.54 17.86
CA ASP A 513 8.71 3.66 18.80
C ASP A 513 7.95 3.28 20.09
N VAL A 514 8.67 3.20 21.20
CA VAL A 514 8.09 2.86 22.51
C VAL A 514 7.77 4.12 23.28
N TYR A 515 6.50 4.34 23.53
CA TYR A 515 5.99 5.51 24.21
C TYR A 515 6.28 5.47 25.72
N PRO A 516 6.47 6.61 26.38
CA PRO A 516 6.60 6.66 27.85
C PRO A 516 5.40 6.03 28.54
N MET A 517 5.62 5.36 29.68
CA MET A 517 4.53 4.70 30.45
C MET A 517 3.42 5.66 30.92
N LYS A 518 3.70 6.95 31.00
CA LYS A 518 2.73 8.00 31.37
C LYS A 518 2.23 8.80 30.17
N PHE A 519 2.37 8.26 28.95
CA PHE A 519 1.83 8.91 27.77
C PHE A 519 0.29 8.98 27.87
N PRO A 520 -0.35 10.12 27.56
CA PRO A 520 -1.79 10.26 27.72
C PRO A 520 -2.56 9.41 26.71
N ASP A 521 -3.69 8.86 27.15
CA ASP A 521 -4.63 8.21 26.26
C ASP A 521 -5.39 9.26 25.41
N PRO A 522 -5.97 8.89 24.25
CA PRO A 522 -6.77 9.82 23.44
C PRO A 522 -8.01 10.32 24.17
N GLU A 523 -8.45 11.53 23.89
CA GLU A 523 -9.73 12.05 24.38
C GLU A 523 -10.52 12.67 23.19
N PRO A 524 -11.74 12.15 22.90
CA PRO A 524 -12.42 11.02 23.55
C PRO A 524 -11.75 9.68 23.24
N ASN A 525 -11.90 8.69 24.14
CA ASN A 525 -11.31 7.35 24.01
C ASN A 525 -12.38 6.23 23.95
N PRO A 526 -13.22 6.19 22.90
CA PRO A 526 -14.31 5.22 22.80
C PRO A 526 -13.82 3.77 22.59
N LYS A 527 -12.58 3.58 22.19
CA LYS A 527 -11.95 2.26 21.97
C LYS A 527 -11.13 1.80 23.20
N GLU A 528 -11.16 2.54 24.31
CA GLU A 528 -10.40 2.25 25.53
C GLU A 528 -8.90 1.99 25.25
N LEU A 529 -8.29 2.77 24.37
CA LEU A 529 -6.88 2.66 23.99
C LEU A 529 -5.98 3.08 25.17
N HIS A 530 -4.89 2.33 25.38
CA HIS A 530 -3.88 2.64 26.39
C HIS A 530 -2.55 2.94 25.71
N MET A 531 -2.23 4.24 25.64
CA MET A 531 -1.02 4.72 24.96
C MET A 531 0.24 4.66 25.84
N GLY A 532 0.08 4.54 27.16
CA GLY A 532 1.21 4.32 28.06
C GLY A 532 1.98 3.03 27.73
N GLY A 533 3.26 3.16 27.33
CA GLY A 533 4.09 2.04 26.91
C GLY A 533 3.69 1.43 25.57
N TYR A 534 2.89 2.13 24.75
CA TYR A 534 2.51 1.70 23.40
C TYR A 534 3.77 1.46 22.56
N GLN A 535 3.82 0.37 21.84
CA GLN A 535 4.93 -0.02 20.97
C GLN A 535 4.52 0.17 19.50
N GLN A 536 4.53 1.43 19.05
CA GLN A 536 4.13 1.79 17.70
C GLN A 536 5.08 1.17 16.68
N LEU A 537 4.56 0.34 15.77
CA LEU A 537 5.33 -0.06 14.60
C LEU A 537 5.63 1.19 13.75
N VAL A 538 6.91 1.44 13.46
CA VAL A 538 7.37 2.51 12.58
C VAL A 538 7.66 1.95 11.18
N ARG A 539 8.36 0.82 11.14
CA ARG A 539 8.64 0.08 9.90
C ARG A 539 8.99 -1.37 10.22
N GLY A 540 8.50 -2.28 9.40
CA GLY A 540 8.90 -3.68 9.44
C GLY A 540 9.16 -4.20 8.03
N GLU A 541 10.05 -5.21 7.90
CA GLU A 541 10.34 -5.83 6.62
C GLU A 541 10.85 -7.26 6.82
N PRO A 542 10.36 -8.25 6.05
CA PRO A 542 10.90 -9.60 6.02
C PRO A 542 12.16 -9.66 5.16
N PHE A 543 13.00 -10.65 5.43
CA PHE A 543 14.07 -11.07 4.53
C PHE A 543 14.23 -12.59 4.54
N ARG A 544 14.07 -13.22 3.38
CA ARG A 544 14.25 -14.67 3.21
C ARG A 544 15.71 -15.03 2.94
N ALA A 545 16.34 -15.74 3.87
CA ALA A 545 17.81 -15.90 3.93
C ALA A 545 18.43 -16.60 2.74
N LYS A 546 17.71 -17.49 2.04
CA LYS A 546 18.22 -18.12 0.82
C LYS A 546 18.56 -17.12 -0.30
N TYR A 547 18.00 -15.88 -0.23
CA TYR A 547 18.24 -14.81 -1.21
C TYR A 547 19.35 -13.83 -0.79
N ARG A 548 20.09 -14.11 0.29
CA ARG A 548 21.13 -13.20 0.84
C ARG A 548 22.23 -12.78 -0.14
N GLN A 549 22.48 -13.57 -1.19
CA GLN A 549 23.45 -13.27 -2.23
C GLN A 549 22.79 -12.82 -3.54
N SER A 550 21.64 -13.36 -3.88
CA SER A 550 20.97 -13.07 -5.14
C SER A 550 19.47 -13.43 -5.07
N PHE A 551 18.62 -12.55 -5.51
CA PHE A 551 17.21 -12.85 -5.70
C PHE A 551 16.92 -13.75 -6.91
N GLU A 552 17.87 -13.87 -7.84
CA GLU A 552 17.77 -14.74 -9.02
C GLU A 552 18.26 -16.17 -8.76
N LYS A 553 19.25 -16.30 -7.88
CA LYS A 553 19.94 -17.58 -7.61
C LYS A 553 19.99 -17.81 -6.10
N PRO A 554 18.94 -18.38 -5.52
CA PRO A 554 18.90 -18.66 -4.09
C PRO A 554 19.92 -19.73 -3.70
N GLU A 555 20.51 -19.60 -2.51
CA GLU A 555 21.49 -20.53 -1.95
C GLU A 555 21.08 -20.97 -0.54
N ALA A 556 21.19 -22.27 -0.27
CA ALA A 556 20.93 -22.81 1.06
C ALA A 556 21.81 -22.17 2.13
N LEU A 557 21.29 -22.04 3.34
CA LEU A 557 22.10 -21.81 4.53
C LEU A 557 22.88 -23.09 4.87
N THR A 558 24.09 -22.90 5.39
CA THR A 558 24.82 -23.99 6.05
C THR A 558 24.37 -24.03 7.51
N PRO A 559 23.78 -25.13 8.00
CA PRO A 559 23.26 -25.20 9.35
C PRO A 559 24.29 -24.79 10.41
N ASN A 560 23.85 -23.93 11.33
CA ASN A 560 24.64 -23.39 12.45
C ASN A 560 25.89 -22.56 12.07
N GLN A 561 26.07 -22.22 10.80
CA GLN A 561 27.18 -21.38 10.36
C GLN A 561 26.75 -19.91 10.30
N PRO A 562 27.46 -18.98 10.96
CA PRO A 562 27.17 -17.57 10.88
C PRO A 562 27.29 -17.04 9.44
N THR A 563 26.27 -16.31 9.00
CA THR A 563 26.22 -15.66 7.70
C THR A 563 25.70 -14.24 7.84
N ALA A 564 26.13 -13.36 6.92
CA ALA A 564 25.65 -11.98 6.89
C ALA A 564 24.38 -11.88 6.06
N ILE A 565 23.41 -11.13 6.57
CA ILE A 565 22.19 -10.71 5.87
C ILE A 565 22.12 -9.18 5.89
N ASN A 566 22.07 -8.59 4.71
CA ASN A 566 22.03 -7.15 4.54
C ASN A 566 20.87 -6.77 3.63
N PHE A 567 19.96 -5.93 4.12
CA PHE A 567 18.85 -5.44 3.33
C PHE A 567 18.43 -4.03 3.79
N SER A 568 17.40 -3.46 3.19
CA SER A 568 16.82 -2.18 3.58
C SER A 568 15.35 -2.34 3.91
N LEU A 569 14.89 -1.66 4.95
CA LEU A 569 13.48 -1.38 5.17
C LEU A 569 13.09 -0.16 4.34
N PRO A 570 11.85 -0.08 3.85
CA PRO A 570 11.34 1.11 3.16
C PRO A 570 11.57 2.40 3.96
N SER A 571 11.71 3.50 3.26
CA SER A 571 11.99 4.82 3.83
C SER A 571 11.02 5.20 4.95
N VAL A 572 11.55 5.86 5.97
CA VAL A 572 10.79 6.48 7.05
C VAL A 572 11.11 7.98 7.14
N ASN A 573 10.19 8.77 7.67
CA ASN A 573 10.44 10.13 8.14
C ASN A 573 9.79 10.25 9.52
N HIS A 574 10.51 9.81 10.55
CA HIS A 574 9.96 9.64 11.89
C HIS A 574 10.89 10.20 12.97
N THR A 575 10.32 10.95 13.89
CA THR A 575 11.02 11.48 15.06
C THR A 575 10.66 10.69 16.30
N PHE A 576 11.62 9.92 16.80
CA PHE A 576 11.57 9.35 18.15
C PHE A 576 11.74 10.49 19.14
N ARG A 577 10.71 10.75 19.95
CA ARG A 577 10.69 11.90 20.84
C ARG A 577 11.53 11.65 22.10
N ARG A 578 12.05 12.71 22.69
CA ARG A 578 12.67 12.66 24.02
C ARG A 578 11.77 11.94 25.01
N GLY A 579 12.33 11.00 25.78
CA GLY A 579 11.62 10.15 26.73
C GLY A 579 11.01 8.88 26.14
N HIS A 580 10.87 8.79 24.79
CA HIS A 580 10.57 7.54 24.09
C HIS A 580 11.79 6.64 24.06
N ARG A 581 11.63 5.41 23.55
CA ARG A 581 12.74 4.47 23.33
C ARG A 581 12.65 3.91 21.91
N ILE A 582 13.80 3.67 21.32
CA ILE A 582 13.86 2.91 20.07
C ILE A 582 13.89 1.43 20.43
N MET A 583 12.99 0.65 19.86
CA MET A 583 12.97 -0.81 19.98
C MET A 583 13.15 -1.45 18.63
N VAL A 584 13.83 -2.60 18.61
CA VAL A 584 13.92 -3.50 17.45
C VAL A 584 13.44 -4.87 17.88
N GLN A 585 12.54 -5.45 17.09
CA GLN A 585 12.15 -6.85 17.20
C GLN A 585 12.71 -7.64 16.02
N ILE A 586 13.19 -8.87 16.27
CA ILE A 586 13.61 -9.83 15.24
C ILE A 586 12.88 -11.15 15.49
N GLN A 587 12.26 -11.67 14.45
CA GLN A 587 11.47 -12.91 14.45
C GLN A 587 11.55 -13.59 13.08
N SER A 588 11.24 -14.89 13.00
CA SER A 588 11.30 -15.64 11.73
C SER A 588 9.95 -15.88 11.07
N THR A 589 8.87 -15.34 11.61
CA THR A 589 7.54 -15.41 11.03
C THR A 589 6.79 -14.09 11.26
N TRP A 590 5.96 -13.69 10.32
CA TRP A 590 5.10 -12.50 10.41
C TRP A 590 3.77 -12.84 9.72
N PHE A 591 3.06 -13.76 10.36
CA PHE A 591 1.98 -14.51 9.73
C PHE A 591 0.58 -13.94 10.04
N PRO A 592 -0.37 -14.01 9.10
CA PRO A 592 -0.26 -14.48 7.72
C PRO A 592 0.11 -13.40 6.69
N LEU A 593 0.51 -12.19 7.12
CA LEU A 593 1.00 -11.15 6.20
C LEU A 593 2.03 -11.75 5.22
N VAL A 594 2.99 -12.48 5.77
CA VAL A 594 4.04 -13.22 5.04
C VAL A 594 3.78 -14.72 5.15
N ASP A 595 4.04 -15.47 4.08
CA ASP A 595 3.96 -16.93 4.08
C ASP A 595 4.92 -17.56 5.10
N ARG A 596 4.60 -18.77 5.55
CA ARG A 596 5.47 -19.52 6.46
C ARG A 596 6.67 -20.08 5.68
N ASN A 597 7.89 -19.73 6.11
CA ASN A 597 9.08 -20.40 5.60
C ASN A 597 9.12 -21.84 6.12
N PRO A 598 9.32 -22.85 5.25
CA PRO A 598 9.51 -24.24 5.69
C PRO A 598 10.74 -24.46 6.58
N GLN A 599 11.64 -23.46 6.72
CA GLN A 599 12.95 -23.56 7.41
C GLN A 599 13.90 -24.53 6.72
N LYS A 600 13.57 -24.88 5.49
CA LYS A 600 14.28 -25.81 4.62
C LYS A 600 14.41 -25.20 3.23
N PHE A 601 15.57 -25.39 2.62
CA PHE A 601 15.80 -24.92 1.25
C PHE A 601 14.95 -25.70 0.25
N VAL A 602 13.78 -25.15 -0.05
CA VAL A 602 12.81 -25.68 -1.01
C VAL A 602 12.18 -24.54 -1.81
N ASP A 603 11.57 -24.90 -2.94
CA ASP A 603 10.68 -24.03 -3.68
C ASP A 603 9.32 -24.00 -2.95
N ILE A 604 8.89 -22.80 -2.50
CA ILE A 604 7.65 -22.63 -1.70
C ILE A 604 6.40 -23.05 -2.48
N SER A 605 6.41 -22.92 -3.81
CA SER A 605 5.30 -23.35 -4.66
C SER A 605 5.11 -24.87 -4.71
N LYS A 606 6.14 -25.62 -4.30
CA LYS A 606 6.18 -27.09 -4.30
C LYS A 606 6.28 -27.68 -2.90
N ALA A 607 6.43 -26.84 -1.88
CA ALA A 607 6.54 -27.27 -0.50
C ALA A 607 5.27 -28.02 -0.06
N THR A 608 5.47 -29.01 0.80
CA THR A 608 4.43 -29.83 1.44
C THR A 608 4.51 -29.66 2.96
N GLU A 609 3.51 -30.09 3.71
CA GLU A 609 3.54 -30.04 5.18
C GLU A 609 4.77 -30.77 5.79
N ALA A 610 5.28 -31.80 5.12
CA ALA A 610 6.46 -32.55 5.57
C ALA A 610 7.77 -31.76 5.45
N ASP A 611 7.77 -30.64 4.74
CA ASP A 611 8.95 -29.79 4.57
C ASP A 611 9.11 -28.77 5.72
N PHE A 612 8.03 -28.50 6.48
CA PHE A 612 8.06 -27.55 7.58
C PHE A 612 8.69 -28.15 8.84
N GLN A 613 9.70 -27.48 9.37
CA GLN A 613 10.44 -27.96 10.53
C GLN A 613 10.75 -26.82 11.50
N LYS A 614 10.89 -27.16 12.79
CA LYS A 614 11.40 -26.25 13.80
C LYS A 614 12.90 -26.08 13.66
N VAL A 615 13.37 -24.86 13.88
CA VAL A 615 14.80 -24.54 13.86
C VAL A 615 15.15 -23.60 15.01
N THR A 616 16.43 -23.62 15.38
CA THR A 616 17.03 -22.62 16.28
C THR A 616 17.70 -21.55 15.46
N GLU A 617 17.30 -20.31 15.70
CA GLU A 617 17.86 -19.11 15.07
C GLU A 617 18.76 -18.38 16.05
N ARG A 618 19.86 -17.81 15.54
CA ARG A 618 20.77 -16.99 16.30
C ARG A 618 21.02 -15.66 15.62
N VAL A 619 21.08 -14.60 16.43
CA VAL A 619 21.51 -13.27 16.01
C VAL A 619 22.78 -12.93 16.79
N TYR A 620 23.87 -12.68 16.07
CA TYR A 620 25.20 -12.45 16.67
C TYR A 620 25.42 -10.98 16.98
N ARG A 621 26.21 -10.73 18.02
CA ARG A 621 26.57 -9.38 18.47
C ARG A 621 28.05 -9.27 18.84
N GLY A 622 28.61 -8.09 18.62
CA GLY A 622 30.00 -7.76 18.99
C GLY A 622 31.08 -8.35 18.09
N GLY A 623 32.29 -7.87 18.24
CA GLY A 623 33.45 -8.27 17.43
C GLY A 623 33.24 -8.03 15.94
N THR A 624 33.63 -9.01 15.12
CA THR A 624 33.44 -8.98 13.66
C THR A 624 32.04 -9.32 13.21
N GLN A 625 31.17 -9.78 14.12
CA GLN A 625 29.80 -10.21 13.86
C GLN A 625 28.79 -9.30 14.58
N ALA A 626 29.09 -8.01 14.71
CA ALA A 626 28.25 -7.03 15.37
C ALA A 626 27.04 -6.66 14.52
N SER A 627 25.90 -7.35 14.75
CA SER A 627 24.62 -6.97 14.13
C SER A 627 24.20 -5.57 14.55
N ASN A 628 23.63 -4.83 13.61
CA ASN A 628 23.18 -3.45 13.84
C ASN A 628 22.11 -3.03 12.82
N LEU A 629 21.40 -1.95 13.13
CA LEU A 629 20.66 -1.16 12.15
C LEU A 629 21.45 0.09 11.78
N VAL A 630 21.53 0.40 10.49
CA VAL A 630 22.05 1.69 10.03
C VAL A 630 20.86 2.63 9.83
N LEU A 631 20.85 3.73 10.57
CA LEU A 631 19.78 4.73 10.58
C LEU A 631 20.27 6.04 9.93
N PRO A 632 19.57 6.59 8.93
CA PRO A 632 19.85 7.94 8.43
C PRO A 632 19.25 8.98 9.40
N VAL A 633 20.06 9.47 10.33
CA VAL A 633 19.65 10.41 11.39
C VAL A 633 19.88 11.85 10.93
N LEU A 634 18.87 12.71 11.00
CA LEU A 634 19.02 14.13 10.73
C LEU A 634 19.85 14.81 11.83
N LYS A 635 20.72 15.76 11.39
CA LYS A 635 21.48 16.64 12.29
C LYS A 635 20.65 17.80 12.77
#